data_633f838e6feb6261d49f2505f8d1f91b
#
_entry.id   633f838e6feb6261d49f2505f8d1f91b
#
_cell.length_a   1.000
_cell.length_b   1.000
_cell.length_c   1.000
_cell.angle_alpha   90.00
_cell.angle_beta   90.00
_cell.angle_gamma   90.00
#
_symmetry.space_group_name_H-M   'P 1'
#
loop_
_entity.id
_entity.type
_entity.pdbx_description
1 polymer ?
#
loop_
_entity_poly.entity_id
_entity_poly.type
_entity_poly.pdbx_seq_one_letter_code
_entity_poly.pdbx_strand_id
1 'polypeptide(L)'
;MNVATELEGAVARGEIRAVFQPQIDVASRRIVAVEALARWTHPQLGAVSPADFIPVAEQLGLIGEIGDFMLDESCRCSSQWIAAGLNVEVAVNVSPAQLATVDFLDRIQSNLERHRLSADTLTIEITESLPVAEVPTVLVRLAELRELGVGVSVDDFGTGHSSNERLATLPVNELKLDQSLVQDLNPPPEFLTEAIALARQRGLRVVAEGVETEEQFDRARRIGCDRAQGYLFGRPASEADITRELTAV
;
A
#
# COMPACT_ATOMS: atom_id res chain seq x y z
N MET A 1 21.06 -8.08 -21.34
CA MET A 1 20.13 -6.96 -21.20
C MET A 1 19.98 -6.74 -19.69
N ASN A 2 20.13 -5.50 -19.22
CA ASN A 2 20.21 -5.20 -17.79
C ASN A 2 18.95 -4.39 -17.40
N VAL A 3 18.27 -4.80 -16.34
CA VAL A 3 17.10 -4.10 -15.77
C VAL A 3 17.35 -2.60 -15.64
N ALA A 4 18.52 -2.20 -15.15
CA ALA A 4 18.89 -0.81 -14.95
C ALA A 4 18.87 0.04 -16.24
N THR A 5 19.33 -0.53 -17.37
CA THR A 5 19.39 0.18 -18.65
C THR A 5 18.01 0.29 -19.29
N GLU A 6 17.16 -0.70 -19.09
CA GLU A 6 15.84 -0.78 -19.74
C GLU A 6 14.75 -0.05 -18.93
N LEU A 7 14.99 0.22 -17.65
CA LEU A 7 14.02 0.86 -16.76
C LEU A 7 13.84 2.35 -17.09
N GLU A 8 14.90 3.03 -17.55
CA GLU A 8 14.80 4.43 -17.95
C GLU A 8 13.77 4.62 -19.06
N GLY A 9 12.81 5.51 -18.85
CA GLY A 9 11.71 5.78 -19.79
C GLY A 9 10.65 4.67 -19.89
N ALA A 10 10.66 3.63 -19.06
CA ALA A 10 9.70 2.54 -19.10
C ALA A 10 8.25 3.02 -18.87
N VAL A 11 8.05 4.07 -18.05
CA VAL A 11 6.74 4.72 -17.86
C VAL A 11 6.28 5.36 -19.17
N ALA A 12 7.14 6.17 -19.80
CA ALA A 12 6.81 6.86 -21.05
C ALA A 12 6.55 5.89 -22.22
N ARG A 13 7.18 4.71 -22.22
CA ARG A 13 6.92 3.65 -23.20
C ARG A 13 5.63 2.83 -22.90
N GLY A 14 4.95 3.10 -21.77
CA GLY A 14 3.75 2.37 -21.35
C GLY A 14 4.03 0.92 -20.93
N GLU A 15 5.25 0.62 -20.52
CA GLU A 15 5.66 -0.71 -20.05
C GLU A 15 5.31 -0.93 -18.58
N ILE A 16 5.21 0.15 -17.80
CA ILE A 16 4.76 0.12 -16.40
C ILE A 16 3.26 0.41 -16.36
N ARG A 17 2.54 -0.39 -15.60
CA ARG A 17 1.10 -0.27 -15.39
C ARG A 17 0.74 -0.50 -13.93
N ALA A 18 -0.37 0.08 -13.48
CA ALA A 18 -0.99 -0.25 -12.21
C ALA A 18 -1.88 -1.49 -12.35
N VAL A 19 -1.80 -2.39 -11.38
CA VAL A 19 -2.81 -3.40 -11.09
C VAL A 19 -3.27 -3.22 -9.65
N PHE A 20 -4.43 -3.74 -9.32
CA PHE A 20 -5.05 -3.49 -8.02
C PHE A 20 -5.39 -4.79 -7.33
N GLN A 21 -5.08 -4.88 -6.05
CA GLN A 21 -5.42 -6.04 -5.24
C GLN A 21 -6.48 -5.66 -4.20
N PRO A 22 -7.61 -6.41 -4.12
CA PRO A 22 -8.68 -6.07 -3.19
C PRO A 22 -8.28 -6.31 -1.74
N GLN A 23 -8.72 -5.38 -0.87
CA GLN A 23 -8.75 -5.52 0.58
C GLN A 23 -10.20 -5.60 1.03
N ILE A 24 -10.52 -6.58 1.84
CA ILE A 24 -11.86 -6.77 2.38
C ILE A 24 -11.96 -6.30 3.83
N ASP A 25 -13.12 -5.81 4.21
CA ASP A 25 -13.52 -5.66 5.61
C ASP A 25 -13.80 -7.03 6.22
N VAL A 26 -13.17 -7.34 7.35
CA VAL A 26 -13.23 -8.66 7.99
C VAL A 26 -14.64 -9.00 8.49
N ALA A 27 -15.43 -8.00 8.89
CA ALA A 27 -16.76 -8.19 9.45
C ALA A 27 -17.82 -8.46 8.35
N SER A 28 -17.80 -7.64 7.28
CA SER A 28 -18.78 -7.71 6.19
C SER A 28 -18.34 -8.56 5.01
N ARG A 29 -17.07 -8.88 4.89
CA ARG A 29 -16.41 -9.53 3.72
C ARG A 29 -16.57 -8.75 2.42
N ARG A 30 -16.86 -7.47 2.46
CA ARG A 30 -16.96 -6.61 1.29
C ARG A 30 -15.62 -6.00 0.95
N ILE A 31 -15.34 -5.80 -0.33
CA ILE A 31 -14.19 -5.01 -0.77
C ILE A 31 -14.41 -3.56 -0.32
N VAL A 32 -13.46 -3.02 0.43
CA VAL A 32 -13.51 -1.65 0.99
C VAL A 32 -12.32 -0.81 0.54
N ALA A 33 -11.25 -1.47 0.10
CA ALA A 33 -10.07 -0.80 -0.44
C ALA A 33 -9.41 -1.68 -1.52
N VAL A 34 -8.50 -1.07 -2.26
CA VAL A 34 -7.59 -1.77 -3.16
C VAL A 34 -6.18 -1.23 -2.98
N GLU A 35 -5.19 -2.09 -3.06
CA GLU A 35 -3.78 -1.70 -3.13
C GLU A 35 -3.33 -1.62 -4.58
N ALA A 36 -2.75 -0.48 -4.97
CA ALA A 36 -2.18 -0.26 -6.29
C ALA A 36 -0.74 -0.77 -6.35
N LEU A 37 -0.50 -1.69 -7.25
CA LEU A 37 0.76 -2.41 -7.39
C LEU A 37 1.36 -2.18 -8.78
N ALA A 38 2.60 -1.72 -8.84
CA ALA A 38 3.32 -1.53 -10.11
C ALA A 38 3.64 -2.88 -10.76
N ARG A 39 3.46 -2.96 -12.07
CA ARG A 39 3.86 -4.11 -12.89
C ARG A 39 4.61 -3.61 -14.10
N TRP A 40 5.79 -4.14 -14.32
CA TRP A 40 6.59 -3.85 -15.49
C TRP A 40 6.59 -5.02 -16.46
N THR A 41 6.21 -4.75 -17.70
CA THR A 41 6.25 -5.73 -18.79
C THR A 41 7.11 -5.18 -19.92
N HIS A 42 8.34 -5.64 -19.99
CA HIS A 42 9.29 -5.22 -21.03
C HIS A 42 9.17 -6.11 -22.28
N PRO A 43 9.26 -5.56 -23.50
CA PRO A 43 9.05 -6.35 -24.73
C PRO A 43 9.97 -7.56 -24.89
N GLN A 44 11.18 -7.52 -24.34
CA GLN A 44 12.17 -8.58 -24.47
C GLN A 44 12.45 -9.34 -23.17
N LEU A 45 12.33 -8.67 -21.99
CA LEU A 45 12.50 -9.31 -20.68
C LEU A 45 11.22 -10.01 -20.19
N GLY A 46 10.08 -9.70 -20.80
CA GLY A 46 8.79 -10.15 -20.30
C GLY A 46 8.36 -9.42 -19.02
N ALA A 47 7.66 -10.12 -18.13
CA ALA A 47 7.27 -9.58 -16.83
C ALA A 47 8.49 -9.50 -15.89
N VAL A 48 8.81 -8.30 -15.42
CA VAL A 48 9.88 -8.04 -14.44
C VAL A 48 9.25 -7.85 -13.06
N SER A 49 9.79 -8.57 -12.07
CA SER A 49 9.27 -8.50 -10.69
C SER A 49 9.49 -7.12 -10.07
N PRO A 50 8.51 -6.59 -9.31
CA PRO A 50 8.73 -5.39 -8.49
C PRO A 50 9.94 -5.49 -7.57
N ALA A 51 10.19 -6.67 -6.97
CA ALA A 51 11.35 -6.91 -6.14
C ALA A 51 12.70 -6.75 -6.89
N ASP A 52 12.69 -6.89 -8.24
CA ASP A 52 13.89 -6.73 -9.06
C ASP A 52 14.04 -5.28 -9.57
N PHE A 53 12.95 -4.58 -9.93
CA PHE A 53 13.07 -3.27 -10.54
C PHE A 53 12.89 -2.08 -9.58
N ILE A 54 12.13 -2.20 -8.49
CA ILE A 54 11.94 -1.10 -7.53
C ILE A 54 13.27 -0.70 -6.86
N PRO A 55 14.08 -1.64 -6.33
CA PRO A 55 15.39 -1.26 -5.77
C PRO A 55 16.33 -0.61 -6.80
N VAL A 56 16.26 -1.04 -8.07
CA VAL A 56 17.01 -0.44 -9.16
C VAL A 56 16.51 0.98 -9.45
N ALA A 57 15.19 1.19 -9.46
CA ALA A 57 14.59 2.51 -9.64
C ALA A 57 15.04 3.49 -8.55
N GLU A 58 15.09 3.04 -7.30
CA GLU A 58 15.57 3.85 -6.17
C GLU A 58 17.05 4.22 -6.34
N GLN A 59 17.91 3.25 -6.65
CA GLN A 59 19.35 3.48 -6.87
C GLN A 59 19.64 4.44 -8.01
N LEU A 60 18.82 4.43 -9.06
CA LEU A 60 18.97 5.29 -10.24
C LEU A 60 18.21 6.62 -10.12
N GLY A 61 17.46 6.85 -9.04
CA GLY A 61 16.61 8.04 -8.88
C GLY A 61 15.36 8.06 -9.78
N LEU A 62 14.98 6.91 -10.36
CA LEU A 62 13.83 6.76 -11.25
C LEU A 62 12.52 6.48 -10.49
N ILE A 63 12.61 6.20 -9.19
CA ILE A 63 11.45 5.87 -8.37
C ILE A 63 10.40 7.01 -8.32
N GLY A 64 10.85 8.26 -8.47
CA GLY A 64 9.95 9.43 -8.54
C GLY A 64 9.01 9.36 -9.73
N GLU A 65 9.53 9.06 -10.94
CA GLU A 65 8.72 8.94 -12.17
C GLU A 65 7.69 7.80 -12.06
N ILE A 66 8.12 6.65 -11.53
CA ILE A 66 7.23 5.50 -11.33
C ILE A 66 6.15 5.83 -10.29
N GLY A 67 6.53 6.47 -9.19
CA GLY A 67 5.59 6.82 -8.14
C GLY A 67 4.58 7.87 -8.57
N ASP A 68 4.99 8.88 -9.32
CA ASP A 68 4.08 9.89 -9.88
C ASP A 68 3.06 9.26 -10.83
N PHE A 69 3.50 8.33 -11.68
CA PHE A 69 2.60 7.54 -12.53
C PHE A 69 1.62 6.70 -11.70
N MET A 70 2.12 5.98 -10.69
CA MET A 70 1.28 5.13 -9.84
C MET A 70 0.25 5.95 -9.07
N LEU A 71 0.64 7.11 -8.55
CA LEU A 71 -0.26 8.01 -7.83
C LEU A 71 -1.36 8.56 -8.75
N ASP A 72 -0.99 9.10 -9.92
CA ASP A 72 -1.96 9.66 -10.88
C ASP A 72 -2.95 8.59 -11.36
N GLU A 73 -2.45 7.42 -11.74
CA GLU A 73 -3.28 6.32 -12.22
C GLU A 73 -4.22 5.77 -11.13
N SER A 74 -3.73 5.67 -9.89
CA SER A 74 -4.53 5.24 -8.74
C SER A 74 -5.65 6.22 -8.42
N CYS A 75 -5.34 7.52 -8.41
CA CYS A 75 -6.33 8.58 -8.23
C CYS A 75 -7.35 8.60 -9.38
N ARG A 76 -6.91 8.40 -10.62
CA ARG A 76 -7.80 8.29 -11.78
C ARG A 76 -8.80 7.15 -11.63
N CYS A 77 -8.32 5.95 -11.29
CA CYS A 77 -9.17 4.77 -11.09
C CYS A 77 -10.15 4.98 -9.93
N SER A 78 -9.67 5.46 -8.78
CA SER A 78 -10.51 5.76 -7.61
C SER A 78 -11.63 6.75 -7.97
N SER A 79 -11.31 7.83 -8.70
CA SER A 79 -12.32 8.80 -9.16
C SER A 79 -13.41 8.16 -10.03
N GLN A 80 -13.05 7.23 -10.91
CA GLN A 80 -14.01 6.52 -11.76
C GLN A 80 -14.90 5.58 -10.93
N TRP A 81 -14.34 4.86 -9.97
CA TRP A 81 -15.12 3.99 -9.06
C TRP A 81 -16.10 4.79 -8.22
N ILE A 82 -15.65 5.90 -7.63
CA ILE A 82 -16.52 6.79 -6.84
C ILE A 82 -17.65 7.38 -7.72
N ALA A 83 -17.34 7.82 -8.94
CA ALA A 83 -18.34 8.31 -9.89
C ALA A 83 -19.37 7.24 -10.30
N ALA A 84 -18.99 5.95 -10.25
CA ALA A 84 -19.88 4.81 -10.44
C ALA A 84 -20.65 4.40 -9.16
N GLY A 85 -20.49 5.13 -8.06
CA GLY A 85 -21.11 4.81 -6.76
C GLY A 85 -20.40 3.71 -5.96
N LEU A 86 -19.19 3.34 -6.36
CA LEU A 86 -18.36 2.33 -5.70
C LEU A 86 -17.38 3.04 -4.75
N ASN A 87 -17.72 3.09 -3.46
CA ASN A 87 -16.89 3.73 -2.46
C ASN A 87 -15.75 2.79 -2.03
N VAL A 88 -14.61 2.92 -2.69
CA VAL A 88 -13.40 2.11 -2.47
C VAL A 88 -12.22 3.03 -2.24
N GLU A 89 -11.51 2.83 -1.13
CA GLU A 89 -10.23 3.49 -0.85
C GLU A 89 -9.15 2.91 -1.77
N VAL A 90 -8.14 3.71 -2.11
CA VAL A 90 -6.95 3.23 -2.84
C VAL A 90 -5.70 3.45 -2.00
N ALA A 91 -4.88 2.43 -1.88
CA ALA A 91 -3.59 2.48 -1.21
C ALA A 91 -2.46 2.48 -2.27
N VAL A 92 -1.43 3.31 -2.04
CA VAL A 92 -0.30 3.48 -2.95
C VAL A 92 1.00 3.39 -2.17
N ASN A 93 1.90 2.51 -2.62
CA ASN A 93 3.23 2.37 -2.06
C ASN A 93 4.11 3.57 -2.39
N VAL A 94 4.79 4.13 -1.39
CA VAL A 94 5.69 5.28 -1.53
C VAL A 94 7.02 5.00 -0.84
N SER A 95 8.11 5.22 -1.55
CA SER A 95 9.44 5.05 -0.99
C SER A 95 9.83 6.21 -0.07
N PRO A 96 10.73 5.99 0.91
CA PRO A 96 11.26 7.07 1.75
C PRO A 96 11.90 8.21 0.94
N ALA A 97 12.55 7.87 -0.18
CA ALA A 97 13.17 8.86 -1.06
C ALA A 97 12.14 9.81 -1.68
N GLN A 98 10.95 9.32 -2.03
CA GLN A 98 9.85 10.16 -2.53
C GLN A 98 9.27 11.06 -1.43
N LEU A 99 9.05 10.52 -0.23
CA LEU A 99 8.58 11.30 0.92
C LEU A 99 9.52 12.45 1.28
N ALA A 100 10.83 12.27 1.09
CA ALA A 100 11.84 13.27 1.40
C ALA A 100 11.87 14.44 0.39
N THR A 101 11.20 14.36 -0.75
CA THR A 101 11.17 15.44 -1.74
C THR A 101 10.34 16.63 -1.25
N VAL A 102 10.78 17.84 -1.59
CA VAL A 102 10.17 19.09 -1.11
C VAL A 102 8.73 19.23 -1.60
N ASP A 103 8.47 18.80 -2.82
CA ASP A 103 7.20 18.94 -3.54
C ASP A 103 6.24 17.74 -3.38
N PHE A 104 6.57 16.78 -2.50
CA PHE A 104 5.76 15.55 -2.35
C PHE A 104 4.30 15.85 -1.97
N LEU A 105 4.07 16.72 -0.99
CA LEU A 105 2.71 17.09 -0.57
C LEU A 105 1.95 17.84 -1.67
N ASP A 106 2.63 18.73 -2.38
CA ASP A 106 2.01 19.48 -3.49
C ASP A 106 1.57 18.52 -4.59
N ARG A 107 2.34 17.45 -4.85
CA ARG A 107 1.97 16.39 -5.79
C ARG A 107 0.75 15.60 -5.32
N ILE A 108 0.68 15.24 -4.05
CA ILE A 108 -0.51 14.59 -3.47
C ILE A 108 -1.74 15.48 -3.63
N GLN A 109 -1.66 16.74 -3.19
CA GLN A 109 -2.78 17.69 -3.30
C GLN A 109 -3.21 17.90 -4.74
N SER A 110 -2.26 18.12 -5.66
CA SER A 110 -2.56 18.31 -7.08
C SER A 110 -3.25 17.10 -7.71
N ASN A 111 -2.90 15.86 -7.32
CA ASN A 111 -3.58 14.66 -7.80
C ASN A 111 -5.00 14.56 -7.23
N LEU A 112 -5.19 14.79 -5.93
CA LEU A 112 -6.52 14.79 -5.32
C LEU A 112 -7.44 15.84 -5.97
N GLU A 113 -6.95 17.05 -6.18
CA GLU A 113 -7.70 18.13 -6.84
C GLU A 113 -8.03 17.79 -8.31
N ARG A 114 -7.02 17.33 -9.08
CA ARG A 114 -7.18 16.96 -10.50
C ARG A 114 -8.26 15.90 -10.68
N HIS A 115 -8.28 14.90 -9.82
CA HIS A 115 -9.22 13.78 -9.88
C HIS A 115 -10.47 13.99 -9.01
N ARG A 116 -10.60 15.15 -8.34
CA ARG A 116 -11.74 15.53 -7.49
C ARG A 116 -12.02 14.51 -6.39
N LEU A 117 -10.95 14.03 -5.75
CA LEU A 117 -11.00 13.06 -4.68
C LEU A 117 -10.98 13.75 -3.31
N SER A 118 -11.70 13.17 -2.37
CA SER A 118 -11.51 13.45 -0.95
C SER A 118 -10.22 12.78 -0.46
N ALA A 119 -9.49 13.43 0.42
CA ALA A 119 -8.19 12.95 0.89
C ALA A 119 -8.27 11.59 1.59
N ASP A 120 -9.39 11.29 2.26
CA ASP A 120 -9.65 10.04 2.95
C ASP A 120 -9.85 8.83 2.02
N THR A 121 -9.94 9.04 0.71
CA THR A 121 -9.98 7.97 -0.29
C THR A 121 -8.60 7.43 -0.66
N LEU A 122 -7.53 8.13 -0.27
CA LEU A 122 -6.14 7.79 -0.56
C LEU A 122 -5.41 7.37 0.72
N THR A 123 -4.72 6.25 0.67
CA THR A 123 -3.77 5.80 1.71
C THR A 123 -2.37 5.72 1.10
N ILE A 124 -1.39 6.29 1.77
CA ILE A 124 0.03 6.16 1.44
C ILE A 124 0.61 5.04 2.28
N GLU A 125 1.17 4.03 1.64
CA GLU A 125 1.84 2.91 2.29
C GLU A 125 3.35 3.11 2.29
N ILE A 126 3.97 2.91 3.44
CA ILE A 126 5.40 3.01 3.65
C ILE A 126 5.91 1.71 4.26
N THR A 127 7.05 1.22 3.80
CA THR A 127 7.68 0.08 4.44
C THR A 127 8.19 0.45 5.82
N GLU A 128 8.16 -0.51 6.75
CA GLU A 128 8.69 -0.34 8.10
C GLU A 128 10.19 0.06 8.12
N SER A 129 10.95 -0.42 7.14
CA SER A 129 12.40 -0.22 7.04
C SER A 129 12.78 1.18 6.54
N LEU A 130 12.45 2.23 7.31
CA LEU A 130 12.86 3.59 7.01
C LEU A 130 14.35 3.80 7.34
N PRO A 131 15.17 4.37 6.43
CA PRO A 131 16.55 4.73 6.72
C PRO A 131 16.65 5.71 7.89
N VAL A 132 17.51 5.42 8.87
CA VAL A 132 17.66 6.24 10.10
C VAL A 132 17.97 7.71 9.81
N ALA A 133 18.69 8.01 8.73
CA ALA A 133 19.06 9.37 8.35
C ALA A 133 17.86 10.21 7.86
N GLU A 134 16.82 9.60 7.37
CA GLU A 134 15.65 10.26 6.78
C GLU A 134 14.48 10.39 7.76
N VAL A 135 14.55 9.70 8.90
CA VAL A 135 13.44 9.60 9.87
C VAL A 135 12.83 10.96 10.26
N PRO A 136 13.59 12.03 10.57
CA PRO A 136 12.97 13.29 10.97
C PRO A 136 12.10 13.92 9.87
N THR A 137 12.59 13.95 8.62
CA THR A 137 11.86 14.50 7.48
C THR A 137 10.63 13.66 7.16
N VAL A 138 10.77 12.33 7.16
CA VAL A 138 9.68 11.40 6.92
C VAL A 138 8.58 11.55 7.96
N LEU A 139 8.91 11.62 9.26
CA LEU A 139 7.92 11.82 10.33
C LEU A 139 7.10 13.10 10.13
N VAL A 140 7.75 14.20 9.75
CA VAL A 140 7.04 15.46 9.45
C VAL A 140 6.09 15.25 8.27
N ARG A 141 6.56 14.64 7.17
CA ARG A 141 5.70 14.38 5.99
C ARG A 141 4.51 13.49 6.29
N LEU A 142 4.71 12.42 7.09
CA LEU A 142 3.60 11.57 7.50
C LEU A 142 2.56 12.31 8.35
N ALA A 143 3.02 13.21 9.23
CA ALA A 143 2.11 14.04 10.02
C ALA A 143 1.32 15.01 9.11
N GLU A 144 1.98 15.66 8.16
CA GLU A 144 1.36 16.57 7.19
C GLU A 144 0.34 15.85 6.30
N LEU A 145 0.63 14.62 5.84
CA LEU A 145 -0.34 13.79 5.10
C LEU A 145 -1.60 13.54 5.92
N ARG A 146 -1.45 13.19 7.20
CA ARG A 146 -2.59 12.98 8.09
C ARG A 146 -3.39 14.27 8.35
N GLU A 147 -2.74 15.41 8.45
CA GLU A 147 -3.42 16.71 8.57
C GLU A 147 -4.22 17.04 7.33
N LEU A 148 -3.77 16.61 6.14
CA LEU A 148 -4.53 16.69 4.90
C LEU A 148 -5.75 15.74 4.86
N GLY A 149 -5.81 14.75 5.76
CA GLY A 149 -6.82 13.71 5.77
C GLY A 149 -6.47 12.46 4.96
N VAL A 150 -5.25 12.39 4.40
CA VAL A 150 -4.73 11.20 3.69
C VAL A 150 -4.41 10.11 4.70
N GLY A 151 -4.80 8.88 4.40
CA GLY A 151 -4.42 7.71 5.20
C GLY A 151 -2.92 7.45 5.11
N VAL A 152 -2.32 7.00 6.22
CA VAL A 152 -0.91 6.58 6.26
C VAL A 152 -0.85 5.18 6.86
N SER A 153 -0.27 4.23 6.13
CA SER A 153 -0.13 2.83 6.52
C SER A 153 1.34 2.44 6.64
N VAL A 154 1.65 1.66 7.67
CA VAL A 154 2.95 0.95 7.76
C VAL A 154 2.77 -0.42 7.17
N ASP A 155 3.59 -0.73 6.17
CA ASP A 155 3.60 -1.99 5.45
C ASP A 155 4.72 -2.93 5.91
N ASP A 156 4.55 -4.24 5.66
CA ASP A 156 5.51 -5.31 5.98
C ASP A 156 5.86 -5.42 7.48
N PHE A 157 4.93 -5.06 8.39
CA PHE A 157 5.22 -5.12 9.82
C PHE A 157 5.44 -6.56 10.27
N GLY A 158 6.62 -6.80 10.86
CA GLY A 158 7.00 -8.11 11.39
C GLY A 158 8.13 -8.80 10.65
N THR A 159 8.68 -8.21 9.59
CA THR A 159 9.76 -8.82 8.78
C THR A 159 11.17 -8.72 9.38
N GLY A 160 11.31 -8.28 10.64
CA GLY A 160 12.57 -8.44 11.37
C GLY A 160 13.19 -7.20 12.00
N HIS A 161 12.72 -6.00 11.69
CA HIS A 161 13.16 -4.74 12.34
C HIS A 161 12.00 -4.08 13.10
N SER A 162 10.88 -4.78 13.18
CA SER A 162 9.66 -4.32 13.83
C SER A 162 9.87 -4.10 15.32
N SER A 163 9.71 -2.87 15.78
CA SER A 163 9.61 -2.59 17.20
C SER A 163 8.29 -1.89 17.51
N ASN A 164 7.63 -2.38 18.56
CA ASN A 164 6.45 -1.73 19.11
C ASN A 164 6.77 -0.28 19.53
N GLU A 165 8.01 0.01 19.92
CA GLU A 165 8.49 1.36 20.24
C GLU A 165 8.41 2.29 19.01
N ARG A 166 8.82 1.80 17.84
CA ARG A 166 8.76 2.57 16.60
C ARG A 166 7.31 2.78 16.16
N LEU A 167 6.50 1.73 16.18
CA LEU A 167 5.08 1.85 15.91
C LEU A 167 4.41 2.89 16.83
N ALA A 168 4.82 2.97 18.10
CA ALA A 168 4.26 3.93 19.05
C ALA A 168 4.48 5.40 18.65
N THR A 169 5.52 5.72 17.89
CA THR A 169 5.91 7.10 17.53
C THR A 169 5.51 7.51 16.12
N LEU A 170 5.26 6.56 15.21
CA LEU A 170 4.90 6.86 13.83
C LEU A 170 3.50 7.51 13.74
N PRO A 171 3.34 8.62 13.02
CA PRO A 171 2.04 9.26 12.80
C PRO A 171 1.27 8.54 11.68
N VAL A 172 0.73 7.35 11.99
CA VAL A 172 0.04 6.47 11.05
C VAL A 172 -1.40 6.20 11.46
N ASN A 173 -2.22 5.74 10.51
CA ASN A 173 -3.63 5.36 10.69
C ASN A 173 -3.83 3.85 10.58
N GLU A 174 -2.89 3.14 9.96
CA GLU A 174 -3.04 1.75 9.62
C GLU A 174 -1.74 0.98 9.81
N LEU A 175 -1.86 -0.29 10.16
CA LEU A 175 -0.79 -1.26 10.33
C LEU A 175 -1.10 -2.49 9.49
N LYS A 176 -0.25 -2.82 8.50
CA LYS A 176 -0.34 -4.03 7.71
C LYS A 176 0.59 -5.09 8.30
N LEU A 177 0.03 -6.22 8.66
CA LEU A 177 0.76 -7.36 9.21
C LEU A 177 1.25 -8.23 8.07
N ASP A 178 2.58 -8.40 7.97
CA ASP A 178 3.19 -9.26 6.95
C ASP A 178 2.62 -10.68 6.97
N GLN A 179 2.56 -11.30 5.81
CA GLN A 179 2.04 -12.66 5.61
C GLN A 179 2.66 -13.70 6.55
N SER A 180 3.94 -13.57 6.92
CA SER A 180 4.60 -14.49 7.84
C SER A 180 3.97 -14.53 9.22
N LEU A 181 3.35 -13.41 9.65
CA LEU A 181 2.61 -13.31 10.90
C LEU A 181 1.19 -13.88 10.81
N VAL A 182 0.65 -14.01 9.62
CA VAL A 182 -0.71 -14.47 9.38
C VAL A 182 -0.74 -15.97 9.06
N GLN A 183 0.26 -16.48 8.37
CA GLN A 183 0.22 -17.84 7.82
C GLN A 183 0.42 -18.98 8.82
N ASP A 184 1.39 -18.90 9.76
CA ASP A 184 1.86 -20.11 10.48
C ASP A 184 2.01 -20.02 12.01
N LEU A 185 1.60 -18.94 12.68
CA LEU A 185 1.88 -18.78 14.09
C LEU A 185 0.68 -19.06 15.00
N ASN A 186 0.69 -20.22 15.67
CA ASN A 186 -0.31 -20.56 16.69
C ASN A 186 0.38 -21.17 17.93
N PRO A 187 0.44 -20.48 19.07
CA PRO A 187 -0.14 -19.15 19.35
C PRO A 187 0.63 -18.00 18.67
N PRO A 188 0.00 -16.82 18.50
CA PRO A 188 0.70 -15.65 17.96
C PRO A 188 1.85 -15.25 18.88
N PRO A 189 2.99 -14.78 18.33
CA PRO A 189 4.10 -14.29 19.15
C PRO A 189 3.67 -13.14 20.06
N GLU A 190 4.33 -13.02 21.20
CA GLU A 190 4.04 -11.98 22.21
C GLU A 190 4.12 -10.57 21.60
N PHE A 191 5.15 -10.30 20.79
CA PHE A 191 5.33 -9.00 20.14
C PHE A 191 4.15 -8.63 19.21
N LEU A 192 3.53 -9.61 18.52
CA LEU A 192 2.36 -9.39 17.67
C LEU A 192 1.14 -9.03 18.52
N THR A 193 0.95 -9.72 19.64
CA THR A 193 -0.15 -9.43 20.57
C THR A 193 -0.01 -8.01 21.13
N GLU A 194 1.20 -7.61 21.49
CA GLU A 194 1.49 -6.24 21.93
C GLU A 194 1.28 -5.20 20.82
N ALA A 195 1.74 -5.49 19.60
CA ALA A 195 1.56 -4.60 18.45
C ALA A 195 0.07 -4.35 18.15
N ILE A 196 -0.76 -5.40 18.16
CA ILE A 196 -2.20 -5.27 17.96
C ILE A 196 -2.86 -4.51 19.11
N ALA A 197 -2.43 -4.75 20.34
CA ALA A 197 -2.94 -4.00 21.49
C ALA A 197 -2.59 -2.51 21.39
N LEU A 198 -1.37 -2.18 20.98
CA LEU A 198 -0.92 -0.81 20.73
C LEU A 198 -1.70 -0.17 19.58
N ALA A 199 -1.88 -0.90 18.46
CA ALA A 199 -2.66 -0.41 17.33
C ALA A 199 -4.09 -0.04 17.77
N ARG A 200 -4.75 -0.90 18.52
CA ARG A 200 -6.10 -0.63 19.09
C ARG A 200 -6.11 0.57 20.02
N GLN A 201 -5.13 0.67 20.93
CA GLN A 201 -5.03 1.82 21.84
C GLN A 201 -4.89 3.15 21.09
N ARG A 202 -4.23 3.13 19.96
CA ARG A 202 -4.02 4.29 19.09
C ARG A 202 -5.13 4.53 18.06
N GLY A 203 -6.12 3.62 17.98
CA GLY A 203 -7.18 3.66 16.98
C GLY A 203 -6.69 3.41 15.55
N LEU A 204 -5.60 2.64 15.41
CA LEU A 204 -5.09 2.24 14.10
C LEU A 204 -5.94 1.08 13.56
N ARG A 205 -6.18 1.10 12.26
CA ARG A 205 -6.73 -0.03 11.52
C ARG A 205 -5.65 -1.09 11.34
N VAL A 206 -5.99 -2.35 11.52
CA VAL A 206 -5.07 -3.49 11.34
C VAL A 206 -5.49 -4.29 10.12
N VAL A 207 -4.56 -4.49 9.19
CA VAL A 207 -4.76 -5.27 7.95
C VAL A 207 -3.91 -6.54 8.01
N ALA A 208 -4.52 -7.69 7.74
CA ALA A 208 -3.80 -8.95 7.58
C ALA A 208 -3.45 -9.16 6.11
N GLU A 209 -2.17 -9.38 5.81
CA GLU A 209 -1.70 -9.65 4.46
C GLU A 209 -1.45 -11.13 4.18
N GLY A 210 -1.40 -11.48 2.89
CA GLY A 210 -1.08 -12.83 2.43
C GLY A 210 -2.08 -13.89 2.88
N VAL A 211 -3.35 -13.53 3.06
CA VAL A 211 -4.42 -14.47 3.42
C VAL A 211 -4.79 -15.30 2.19
N GLU A 212 -4.50 -16.61 2.24
CA GLU A 212 -4.75 -17.54 1.15
C GLU A 212 -5.84 -18.58 1.45
N THR A 213 -6.15 -18.79 2.73
CA THR A 213 -7.13 -19.81 3.17
C THR A 213 -8.15 -19.22 4.16
N GLU A 214 -9.31 -19.87 4.26
CA GLU A 214 -10.34 -19.51 5.24
C GLU A 214 -9.82 -19.65 6.69
N GLU A 215 -8.92 -20.58 6.95
CA GLU A 215 -8.31 -20.75 8.26
C GLU A 215 -7.46 -19.56 8.65
N GLN A 216 -6.64 -19.05 7.70
CA GLN A 216 -5.85 -17.82 7.89
C GLN A 216 -6.76 -16.60 8.08
N PHE A 217 -7.84 -16.50 7.32
CA PHE A 217 -8.84 -15.46 7.48
C PHE A 217 -9.51 -15.50 8.87
N ASP A 218 -9.96 -16.68 9.31
CA ASP A 218 -10.52 -16.85 10.64
C ASP A 218 -9.51 -16.49 11.74
N ARG A 219 -8.23 -16.73 11.50
CA ARG A 219 -7.16 -16.32 12.39
C ARG A 219 -7.01 -14.80 12.43
N ALA A 220 -6.93 -14.14 11.27
CA ALA A 220 -6.88 -12.68 11.18
C ALA A 220 -8.03 -12.04 11.96
N ARG A 221 -9.24 -12.60 11.82
CA ARG A 221 -10.43 -12.18 12.59
C ARG A 221 -10.26 -12.37 14.09
N ARG A 222 -9.73 -13.53 14.55
CA ARG A 222 -9.53 -13.81 15.99
C ARG A 222 -8.50 -12.91 16.63
N ILE A 223 -7.40 -12.57 15.95
CA ILE A 223 -6.41 -11.64 16.48
C ILE A 223 -6.86 -10.18 16.39
N GLY A 224 -7.95 -9.92 15.66
CA GLY A 224 -8.65 -8.63 15.62
C GLY A 224 -8.18 -7.71 14.52
N CYS A 225 -7.83 -8.26 13.36
CA CYS A 225 -7.68 -7.44 12.16
C CYS A 225 -9.01 -6.87 11.70
N ASP A 226 -8.98 -5.65 11.18
CA ASP A 226 -10.14 -4.94 10.63
C ASP A 226 -10.33 -5.26 9.16
N ARG A 227 -9.21 -5.42 8.41
CA ARG A 227 -9.17 -5.76 7.00
C ARG A 227 -8.29 -6.97 6.74
N ALA A 228 -8.48 -7.58 5.59
CA ALA A 228 -7.65 -8.66 5.09
C ALA A 228 -7.40 -8.51 3.59
N GLN A 229 -6.20 -8.89 3.16
CA GLN A 229 -5.75 -8.92 1.79
C GLN A 229 -5.05 -10.23 1.50
N GLY A 230 -5.25 -10.79 0.32
CA GLY A 230 -4.57 -12.02 -0.09
C GLY A 230 -5.29 -12.74 -1.20
N TYR A 231 -4.71 -13.85 -1.66
CA TYR A 231 -5.22 -14.59 -2.81
C TYR A 231 -6.56 -15.28 -2.56
N LEU A 232 -6.96 -15.40 -1.30
CA LEU A 232 -8.31 -15.86 -0.95
C LEU A 232 -9.40 -14.93 -1.50
N PHE A 233 -9.13 -13.62 -1.54
CA PHE A 233 -10.10 -12.59 -1.92
C PHE A 233 -9.90 -12.06 -3.33
N GLY A 234 -8.70 -12.17 -3.86
CA GLY A 234 -8.35 -11.74 -5.21
C GLY A 234 -6.85 -11.62 -5.42
N ARG A 235 -6.40 -11.93 -6.62
CA ARG A 235 -5.03 -11.64 -7.06
C ARG A 235 -4.98 -10.21 -7.60
N PRO A 236 -3.80 -9.58 -7.62
CA PRO A 236 -3.63 -8.31 -8.32
C PRO A 236 -4.17 -8.40 -9.75
N ALA A 237 -5.12 -7.54 -10.09
CA ALA A 237 -5.88 -7.59 -11.33
C ALA A 237 -5.97 -6.21 -11.99
N SER A 238 -6.42 -6.16 -13.25
CA SER A 238 -6.62 -4.90 -13.96
C SER A 238 -7.76 -4.07 -13.34
N GLU A 239 -7.76 -2.76 -13.59
CA GLU A 239 -8.88 -1.88 -13.22
C GLU A 239 -10.24 -2.44 -13.67
N ALA A 240 -10.32 -2.95 -14.91
CA ALA A 240 -11.55 -3.50 -15.45
C ALA A 240 -12.03 -4.76 -14.70
N ASP A 241 -11.11 -5.61 -14.25
CA ASP A 241 -11.43 -6.80 -13.46
C ASP A 241 -11.93 -6.42 -12.07
N ILE A 242 -11.22 -5.51 -11.40
CA ILE A 242 -11.63 -4.99 -10.08
C ILE A 242 -13.01 -4.30 -10.16
N THR A 243 -13.24 -3.49 -11.21
CA THR A 243 -14.56 -2.86 -11.41
C THR A 243 -15.66 -3.90 -11.50
N ARG A 244 -15.43 -5.02 -12.19
CA ARG A 244 -16.41 -6.13 -12.27
C ARG A 244 -16.65 -6.78 -10.90
N GLU A 245 -15.61 -6.99 -10.12
CA GLU A 245 -15.73 -7.54 -8.77
C GLU A 245 -16.51 -6.61 -7.83
N LEU A 246 -16.21 -5.30 -7.86
CA LEU A 246 -16.91 -4.29 -7.06
C LEU A 246 -18.40 -4.16 -7.42
N THR A 247 -18.77 -4.42 -8.68
CA THR A 247 -20.16 -4.33 -9.14
C THR A 247 -20.95 -5.62 -8.95
N ALA A 248 -20.30 -6.73 -8.68
CA ALA A 248 -20.92 -8.05 -8.51
C ALA A 248 -21.51 -8.31 -7.11
N VAL A 249 -21.42 -7.35 -6.18
CA VAL A 249 -21.80 -7.48 -4.76
C VAL A 249 -23.16 -6.85 -4.46
#